data_2bd9cdfaf0268ea862dfe2b0daa944fb
#
_entry.id   2bd9cdfaf0268ea862dfe2b0daa944fb
#
_cell.length_a   1.000
_cell.length_b   1.000
_cell.length_c   1.000
_cell.angle_alpha   90.00
_cell.angle_beta   90.00
_cell.angle_gamma   90.00
#
_symmetry.space_group_name_H-M   'P 1'
#
loop_
_entity.id
_entity.type
_entity.pdbx_description
1 polymer ?
#
loop_
_entity_poly.entity_id
_entity_poly.type
_entity_poly.pdbx_seq_one_letter_code
_entity_poly.pdbx_strand_id
1 'polypeptide(L)'
;MFKRTATAFAVTAAAGLVLAGCSSADDEGTEDAADDTTEESTDDAMEGGDLTLAVFNGWDESLATSLLWEAILEDNGYTVELEYADPAVVFQGVADGDYDVVTDVWLPLTHASYIDEFGDQIEELGAWFDSAALTIAVNADAPVDSLADLAAAGDDFGGRIVGIEPGAGLTATTQDAVIPTYGLEDWEFITSSTPAMLSELDTALANGENIVVTLWEPHWAYGAFDIKNLEDPEGTLGEAESIVTYARSGFSEDHAQAAEWLSNFTMDAELLYDLENQLQGADSGDYESVVADWIAANQEWVDSLTA
;
A
#
# COMPACT_ATOMS: atom_id res chain seq x y z
N MET A 1 43.05 -21.72 -11.87
CA MET A 1 43.93 -21.18 -12.94
C MET A 1 43.06 -20.96 -14.19
N PHE A 2 42.31 -19.84 -14.24
CA PHE A 2 41.57 -19.45 -15.46
C PHE A 2 41.75 -17.95 -15.66
N LYS A 3 42.13 -17.58 -16.87
CA LYS A 3 42.66 -16.30 -17.30
C LYS A 3 41.54 -15.24 -17.45
N ARG A 4 41.80 -14.05 -16.92
CA ARG A 4 41.05 -12.83 -17.20
C ARG A 4 41.43 -12.29 -18.57
N THR A 5 40.44 -11.95 -19.39
CA THR A 5 40.63 -11.18 -20.63
C THR A 5 39.93 -9.84 -20.46
N ALA A 6 40.69 -8.77 -20.44
CA ALA A 6 40.22 -7.39 -20.45
C ALA A 6 40.07 -6.93 -21.90
N THR A 7 38.94 -6.32 -22.25
CA THR A 7 38.74 -5.67 -23.55
C THR A 7 38.53 -4.18 -23.29
N ALA A 8 39.48 -3.37 -23.75
CA ALA A 8 39.41 -1.92 -23.74
C ALA A 8 38.69 -1.43 -25.00
N PHE A 9 37.77 -0.50 -24.88
CA PHE A 9 37.23 0.27 -26.00
C PHE A 9 37.62 1.74 -25.88
N ALA A 10 38.18 2.23 -26.98
CA ALA A 10 38.72 3.56 -27.12
C ALA A 10 37.62 4.59 -27.45
N VAL A 11 37.74 5.76 -26.81
CA VAL A 11 36.95 6.97 -27.05
C VAL A 11 37.53 7.71 -28.24
N THR A 12 36.66 8.09 -29.20
CA THR A 12 37.00 9.02 -30.28
C THR A 12 36.14 10.28 -30.15
N ALA A 13 36.75 11.40 -29.81
CA ALA A 13 36.14 12.72 -29.82
C ALA A 13 36.18 13.32 -31.23
N ALA A 14 35.08 13.93 -31.66
CA ALA A 14 35.03 14.79 -32.83
C ALA A 14 34.42 16.14 -32.44
N ALA A 15 35.29 17.18 -32.50
CA ALA A 15 34.94 18.57 -32.35
C ALA A 15 34.53 19.16 -33.69
N GLY A 16 33.40 19.86 -33.76
CA GLY A 16 32.96 20.64 -34.93
C GLY A 16 32.63 22.06 -34.51
N LEU A 17 33.52 23.00 -34.85
CA LEU A 17 33.31 24.44 -34.83
C LEU A 17 32.55 24.85 -36.09
N VAL A 18 31.53 25.71 -35.98
CA VAL A 18 31.08 26.57 -37.08
C VAL A 18 30.89 28.00 -36.61
N LEU A 19 31.46 28.88 -37.42
CA LEU A 19 31.69 30.33 -37.22
C LEU A 19 30.41 31.17 -37.37
N ALA A 20 30.50 32.29 -36.69
CA ALA A 20 29.63 33.48 -36.81
C ALA A 20 29.67 34.13 -38.22
N GLY A 21 28.57 34.72 -38.59
CA GLY A 21 28.45 35.64 -39.72
C GLY A 21 27.47 36.76 -39.40
N CYS A 22 28.02 37.96 -39.05
CA CYS A 22 27.28 39.22 -39.04
C CYS A 22 27.19 39.78 -40.47
N SER A 23 26.03 40.30 -40.83
CA SER A 23 25.94 41.32 -41.89
C SER A 23 24.73 42.23 -41.61
N SER A 24 25.03 43.51 -41.48
CA SER A 24 24.14 44.63 -41.34
C SER A 24 23.69 45.12 -42.73
N ALA A 25 22.46 45.59 -42.90
CA ALA A 25 22.13 46.74 -43.75
C ALA A 25 20.66 47.17 -43.48
N ASP A 26 20.54 48.48 -43.28
CA ASP A 26 19.33 49.27 -43.09
C ASP A 26 18.37 49.23 -44.29
N ASP A 27 17.07 49.33 -44.05
CA ASP A 27 16.20 50.21 -44.81
C ASP A 27 14.88 50.49 -44.06
N GLU A 28 14.44 51.75 -44.12
CA GLU A 28 13.26 52.33 -43.47
C GLU A 28 11.99 52.01 -44.23
N GLY A 29 10.85 51.89 -43.49
CA GLY A 29 9.55 52.04 -44.16
C GLY A 29 8.31 51.54 -43.42
N THR A 30 7.66 52.49 -42.70
CA THR A 30 6.20 52.68 -42.49
C THR A 30 5.34 51.58 -41.87
N GLU A 31 4.83 51.93 -40.70
CA GLU A 31 3.53 51.73 -40.05
C GLU A 31 2.49 50.83 -40.76
N ASP A 32 2.04 49.77 -40.10
CA ASP A 32 0.61 49.50 -39.92
C ASP A 32 0.38 48.70 -38.65
N ALA A 33 -0.48 49.22 -37.76
CA ALA A 33 -0.84 48.59 -36.50
C ALA A 33 -1.89 47.51 -36.78
N ALA A 34 -1.53 46.26 -36.56
CA ALA A 34 -2.49 45.19 -36.33
C ALA A 34 -2.26 44.68 -34.91
N ASP A 35 -3.22 45.00 -34.06
CA ASP A 35 -3.40 44.48 -32.70
C ASP A 35 -3.71 42.97 -32.84
N ASP A 36 -2.67 42.13 -32.73
CA ASP A 36 -2.81 40.68 -32.60
C ASP A 36 -2.71 40.36 -31.12
N THR A 37 -3.85 40.46 -30.44
CA THR A 37 -4.04 39.84 -29.12
C THR A 37 -3.93 38.32 -29.31
N THR A 38 -2.72 37.82 -29.20
CA THR A 38 -2.49 36.43 -28.92
C THR A 38 -3.08 36.19 -27.53
N GLU A 39 -4.27 35.62 -27.47
CA GLU A 39 -4.76 34.95 -26.29
C GLU A 39 -3.74 33.80 -26.03
N GLU A 40 -2.80 34.04 -25.13
CA GLU A 40 -2.12 32.94 -24.41
C GLU A 40 -3.22 32.20 -23.68
N SER A 41 -3.72 31.11 -24.29
CA SER A 41 -4.34 30.06 -23.55
C SER A 41 -3.22 29.51 -22.65
N THR A 42 -3.19 29.97 -21.42
CA THR A 42 -2.57 29.23 -20.32
C THR A 42 -3.40 27.97 -20.16
N ASP A 43 -3.04 26.96 -20.91
CA ASP A 43 -3.25 25.57 -20.51
C ASP A 43 -2.31 25.39 -19.32
N ASP A 44 -2.75 25.76 -18.13
CA ASP A 44 -2.16 25.37 -16.87
C ASP A 44 -2.48 23.86 -16.74
N ALA A 45 -1.79 23.03 -17.51
CA ALA A 45 -1.62 21.65 -17.16
C ALA A 45 -0.94 21.67 -15.79
N MET A 46 -1.64 21.27 -14.75
CA MET A 46 -1.04 21.07 -13.43
C MET A 46 0.09 20.06 -13.61
N GLU A 47 1.34 20.51 -13.56
CA GLU A 47 2.48 19.61 -13.44
C GLU A 47 2.46 19.12 -11.99
N GLY A 48 1.84 17.95 -11.75
CA GLY A 48 1.68 17.37 -10.43
C GLY A 48 3.01 16.96 -9.78
N GLY A 49 4.03 16.69 -10.61
CA GLY A 49 5.32 16.19 -10.17
C GLY A 49 5.38 14.65 -10.09
N ASP A 50 6.54 14.14 -9.70
CA ASP A 50 6.78 12.70 -9.54
C ASP A 50 6.50 12.32 -8.07
N LEU A 51 5.80 11.22 -7.83
CA LEU A 51 5.47 10.68 -6.51
C LEU A 51 5.81 9.20 -6.44
N THR A 52 6.32 8.76 -5.30
CA THR A 52 6.52 7.34 -4.99
C THR A 52 5.62 6.93 -3.84
N LEU A 53 4.67 6.03 -4.12
CA LEU A 53 3.78 5.44 -3.12
C LEU A 53 4.36 4.11 -2.64
N ALA A 54 4.53 3.98 -1.33
CA ALA A 54 4.99 2.74 -0.72
C ALA A 54 3.82 1.78 -0.46
N VAL A 55 3.98 0.54 -0.89
CA VAL A 55 2.99 -0.54 -0.77
C VAL A 55 3.54 -1.62 0.16
N PHE A 56 2.81 -1.98 1.20
CA PHE A 56 3.20 -3.13 2.02
C PHE A 56 3.05 -4.43 1.24
N ASN A 57 4.12 -5.21 1.20
CA ASN A 57 4.18 -6.44 0.44
C ASN A 57 3.13 -7.46 0.90
N GLY A 58 2.20 -7.81 0.01
CA GLY A 58 1.23 -8.87 0.23
C GLY A 58 0.01 -8.47 1.08
N TRP A 59 -0.17 -7.18 1.37
CA TRP A 59 -1.37 -6.67 2.06
C TRP A 59 -2.32 -6.05 1.04
N ASP A 60 -3.52 -6.60 0.99
CA ASP A 60 -4.45 -6.36 -0.11
C ASP A 60 -5.07 -4.96 -0.05
N GLU A 61 -5.35 -4.43 1.15
CA GLU A 61 -5.82 -3.06 1.36
C GLU A 61 -4.76 -2.02 0.97
N SER A 62 -3.48 -2.30 1.27
CA SER A 62 -2.35 -1.47 0.84
C SER A 62 -2.21 -1.43 -0.66
N LEU A 63 -2.31 -2.60 -1.32
CA LEU A 63 -2.28 -2.71 -2.76
C LEU A 63 -3.46 -1.98 -3.41
N ALA A 64 -4.68 -2.24 -2.93
CA ALA A 64 -5.91 -1.69 -3.49
C ALA A 64 -5.92 -0.16 -3.42
N THR A 65 -5.61 0.41 -2.25
CA THR A 65 -5.59 1.86 -2.07
C THR A 65 -4.45 2.54 -2.81
N SER A 66 -3.27 1.92 -2.89
CA SER A 66 -2.14 2.47 -3.64
C SER A 66 -2.39 2.48 -5.14
N LEU A 67 -2.92 1.40 -5.72
CA LEU A 67 -3.31 1.36 -7.13
C LEU A 67 -4.44 2.35 -7.47
N LEU A 68 -5.39 2.51 -6.56
CA LEU A 68 -6.46 3.51 -6.72
C LEU A 68 -5.88 4.93 -6.76
N TRP A 69 -4.99 5.26 -5.81
CA TRP A 69 -4.37 6.58 -5.75
C TRP A 69 -3.36 6.81 -6.87
N GLU A 70 -2.63 5.79 -7.34
CA GLU A 70 -1.83 5.86 -8.56
C GLU A 70 -2.69 6.36 -9.72
N ALA A 71 -3.81 5.68 -10.01
CA ALA A 71 -4.70 6.04 -11.11
C ALA A 71 -5.31 7.45 -10.95
N ILE A 72 -5.75 7.82 -9.74
CA ILE A 72 -6.34 9.14 -9.47
C ILE A 72 -5.30 10.25 -9.64
N LEU A 73 -4.10 10.07 -9.10
CA LEU A 73 -3.03 11.06 -9.17
C LEU A 73 -2.51 11.22 -10.62
N GLU A 74 -2.37 10.12 -11.35
CA GLU A 74 -1.96 10.17 -12.77
C GLU A 74 -2.98 10.87 -13.66
N ASP A 75 -4.29 10.65 -13.44
CA ASP A 75 -5.36 11.36 -14.15
C ASP A 75 -5.35 12.87 -13.84
N ASN A 76 -4.75 13.26 -12.73
CA ASN A 76 -4.57 14.65 -12.30
C ASN A 76 -3.17 15.22 -12.56
N GLY A 77 -2.36 14.57 -13.41
CA GLY A 77 -1.11 15.08 -13.95
C GLY A 77 0.15 14.83 -13.13
N TYR A 78 0.09 13.93 -12.14
CA TYR A 78 1.27 13.39 -11.46
C TYR A 78 1.87 12.23 -12.27
N THR A 79 3.14 11.91 -12.00
CA THR A 79 3.75 10.63 -12.40
C THR A 79 3.93 9.82 -11.12
N VAL A 80 3.36 8.62 -11.06
CA VAL A 80 3.38 7.82 -9.83
C VAL A 80 4.18 6.54 -10.04
N GLU A 81 5.02 6.19 -9.05
CA GLU A 81 5.73 4.93 -8.98
C GLU A 81 5.29 4.18 -7.70
N LEU A 82 4.97 2.89 -7.82
CA LEU A 82 4.65 2.04 -6.69
C LEU A 82 5.87 1.22 -6.28
N GLU A 83 6.31 1.37 -5.03
CA GLU A 83 7.44 0.63 -4.46
C GLU A 83 6.96 -0.33 -3.38
N TYR A 84 7.23 -1.62 -3.58
CA TYR A 84 6.77 -2.71 -2.72
C TYR A 84 7.84 -3.12 -1.73
N ALA A 85 7.54 -3.04 -0.44
CA ALA A 85 8.49 -3.41 0.61
C ALA A 85 7.83 -3.95 1.87
N ASP A 86 8.63 -4.56 2.75
CA ASP A 86 8.19 -4.97 4.08
C ASP A 86 8.02 -3.75 5.00
N PRO A 87 7.19 -3.82 6.06
CA PRO A 87 6.83 -2.66 6.89
C PRO A 87 8.02 -1.83 7.39
N ALA A 88 9.06 -2.46 7.91
CA ALA A 88 10.24 -1.74 8.41
C ALA A 88 10.94 -0.92 7.32
N VAL A 89 10.95 -1.39 6.07
CA VAL A 89 11.56 -0.69 4.93
C VAL A 89 10.67 0.46 4.48
N VAL A 90 9.34 0.25 4.46
CA VAL A 90 8.36 1.30 4.12
C VAL A 90 8.49 2.47 5.10
N PHE A 91 8.40 2.22 6.41
CA PHE A 91 8.49 3.29 7.41
C PHE A 91 9.82 4.03 7.37
N GLN A 92 10.94 3.30 7.22
CA GLN A 92 12.26 3.93 7.05
C GLN A 92 12.32 4.77 5.76
N GLY A 93 11.81 4.25 4.64
CA GLY A 93 11.83 4.95 3.35
C GLY A 93 10.99 6.23 3.36
N VAL A 94 9.80 6.21 3.99
CA VAL A 94 8.98 7.42 4.16
C VAL A 94 9.69 8.43 5.07
N ALA A 95 10.30 7.97 6.17
CA ALA A 95 11.04 8.84 7.09
C ALA A 95 12.30 9.47 6.46
N ASP A 96 13.00 8.73 5.60
CA ASP A 96 14.18 9.21 4.87
C ASP A 96 13.80 10.06 3.64
N GLY A 97 12.54 10.04 3.20
CA GLY A 97 12.03 10.73 2.01
C GLY A 97 12.35 10.00 0.70
N ASP A 98 12.64 8.71 0.76
CA ASP A 98 12.80 7.84 -0.41
C ASP A 98 11.42 7.45 -1.00
N TYR A 99 10.38 7.45 -0.16
CA TYR A 99 8.97 7.28 -0.53
C TYR A 99 8.17 8.51 -0.07
N ASP A 100 7.18 8.92 -0.86
CA ASP A 100 6.37 10.10 -0.56
C ASP A 100 5.20 9.81 0.36
N VAL A 101 4.46 8.71 0.10
CA VAL A 101 3.20 8.37 0.79
C VAL A 101 3.10 6.88 1.06
N VAL A 102 2.47 6.53 2.19
CA VAL A 102 1.96 5.19 2.50
C VAL A 102 0.51 5.31 2.97
N THR A 103 -0.40 4.52 2.40
CA THR A 103 -1.85 4.65 2.64
C THR A 103 -2.38 3.73 3.74
N ASP A 104 -1.57 2.84 4.29
CA ASP A 104 -2.04 1.69 5.07
C ASP A 104 -1.34 1.59 6.44
N VAL A 105 -1.40 2.67 7.24
CA VAL A 105 -0.84 2.69 8.59
C VAL A 105 -1.95 2.48 9.63
N TRP A 106 -1.90 1.36 10.35
CA TRP A 106 -2.90 0.95 11.34
C TRP A 106 -2.56 1.46 12.74
N LEU A 107 -3.47 2.21 13.36
CA LEU A 107 -3.30 2.82 14.67
C LEU A 107 -4.55 2.66 15.55
N PRO A 108 -4.40 2.54 16.88
CA PRO A 108 -3.20 2.88 17.67
C PRO A 108 -2.26 1.70 18.02
N LEU A 109 -2.52 0.47 17.61
CA LEU A 109 -1.80 -0.70 18.11
C LEU A 109 -0.79 -1.27 17.10
N THR A 110 -1.27 -1.64 15.92
CA THR A 110 -0.53 -2.47 14.95
C THR A 110 0.81 -1.85 14.54
N HIS A 111 0.83 -0.56 14.21
CA HIS A 111 2.04 0.14 13.78
C HIS A 111 2.58 1.14 14.82
N ALA A 112 2.13 1.03 16.09
CA ALA A 112 2.56 1.93 17.16
C ALA A 112 4.09 2.00 17.31
N SER A 113 4.80 0.89 17.20
CA SER A 113 6.25 0.84 17.34
C SER A 113 6.98 1.61 16.24
N TYR A 114 6.45 1.62 15.02
CA TYR A 114 6.99 2.39 13.91
C TYR A 114 6.71 3.89 14.07
N ILE A 115 5.53 4.24 14.57
CA ILE A 115 5.19 5.64 14.86
C ILE A 115 6.01 6.17 16.05
N ASP A 116 6.29 5.34 17.05
CA ASP A 116 7.20 5.70 18.16
C ASP A 116 8.63 5.96 17.67
N GLU A 117 9.09 5.27 16.61
CA GLU A 117 10.43 5.42 16.06
C GLU A 117 10.54 6.55 15.03
N PHE A 118 9.56 6.66 14.12
CA PHE A 118 9.63 7.53 12.94
C PHE A 118 8.64 8.70 12.95
N GLY A 119 7.67 8.74 13.87
CA GLY A 119 6.57 9.71 13.85
C GLY A 119 6.98 11.18 13.80
N ASP A 120 8.15 11.54 14.36
CA ASP A 120 8.70 12.90 14.29
C ASP A 120 9.28 13.26 12.88
N GLN A 121 9.40 12.27 11.98
CA GLN A 121 10.03 12.38 10.66
C GLN A 121 9.03 12.19 9.50
N ILE A 122 7.80 11.85 9.82
CA ILE A 122 6.70 11.64 8.86
C ILE A 122 5.52 12.50 9.25
N GLU A 123 4.58 12.76 8.34
CA GLU A 123 3.38 13.53 8.61
C GLU A 123 2.11 12.70 8.40
N GLU A 124 1.18 12.80 9.34
CA GLU A 124 -0.13 12.19 9.23
C GLU A 124 -1.01 13.04 8.33
N LEU A 125 -1.58 12.43 7.28
CA LEU A 125 -2.52 13.13 6.39
C LEU A 125 -3.97 12.94 6.84
N GLY A 126 -4.37 11.72 7.21
CA GLY A 126 -5.73 11.45 7.69
C GLY A 126 -6.07 9.98 7.76
N ALA A 127 -7.07 9.66 8.58
CA ALA A 127 -7.63 8.32 8.66
C ALA A 127 -8.73 8.15 7.60
N TRP A 128 -8.67 7.08 6.81
CA TRP A 128 -9.63 6.80 5.76
C TRP A 128 -10.58 5.63 6.07
N PHE A 129 -10.22 4.80 7.06
CA PHE A 129 -11.03 3.69 7.58
C PHE A 129 -10.92 3.64 9.10
N ASP A 130 -12.00 3.32 9.84
CA ASP A 130 -12.03 3.45 11.31
C ASP A 130 -12.53 2.20 12.06
N SER A 131 -12.65 1.07 11.36
CA SER A 131 -13.20 -0.17 11.91
C SER A 131 -12.30 -1.38 11.61
N ALA A 132 -11.01 -1.14 11.43
CA ALA A 132 -10.04 -2.19 11.18
C ALA A 132 -9.78 -3.02 12.45
N ALA A 133 -9.55 -4.32 12.30
CA ALA A 133 -9.33 -5.21 13.44
C ALA A 133 -8.34 -6.33 13.12
N LEU A 134 -7.42 -6.57 14.03
CA LEU A 134 -6.59 -7.78 14.01
C LEU A 134 -7.44 -8.98 14.41
N THR A 135 -7.23 -10.11 13.75
CA THR A 135 -8.00 -11.32 14.02
C THR A 135 -7.12 -12.57 14.05
N ILE A 136 -7.61 -13.61 14.71
CA ILE A 136 -7.17 -14.98 14.52
C ILE A 136 -8.37 -15.78 14.04
N ALA A 137 -8.25 -16.35 12.84
CA ALA A 137 -9.33 -17.06 12.19
C ALA A 137 -9.07 -18.57 12.10
N VAL A 138 -10.17 -19.31 12.02
CA VAL A 138 -10.19 -20.77 11.81
C VAL A 138 -11.22 -21.12 10.73
N ASN A 139 -11.17 -22.33 10.17
CA ASN A 139 -12.25 -22.83 9.33
C ASN A 139 -13.59 -22.74 10.08
N ALA A 140 -14.67 -22.42 9.39
CA ALA A 140 -16.00 -22.15 10.01
C ALA A 140 -16.55 -23.32 10.82
N ASP A 141 -16.23 -24.56 10.43
CA ASP A 141 -16.65 -25.80 11.11
C ASP A 141 -15.66 -26.27 12.20
N ALA A 142 -14.63 -25.48 12.49
CA ALA A 142 -13.65 -25.77 13.57
C ALA A 142 -14.36 -25.95 14.93
N PRO A 143 -13.85 -26.87 15.81
CA PRO A 143 -14.50 -27.23 17.05
C PRO A 143 -14.36 -26.19 18.17
N VAL A 144 -13.78 -25.02 17.90
CA VAL A 144 -13.53 -23.94 18.85
C VAL A 144 -14.17 -22.64 18.38
N ASP A 145 -14.55 -21.77 19.31
CA ASP A 145 -15.10 -20.45 19.03
C ASP A 145 -14.32 -19.32 19.69
N SER A 146 -13.32 -19.63 20.54
CA SER A 146 -12.54 -18.65 21.29
C SER A 146 -11.07 -19.03 21.33
N LEU A 147 -10.19 -18.01 21.38
CA LEU A 147 -8.74 -18.18 21.64
C LEU A 147 -8.48 -18.94 22.94
N ALA A 148 -9.36 -18.79 23.94
CA ALA A 148 -9.26 -19.51 25.21
C ALA A 148 -9.43 -21.03 25.09
N ASP A 149 -10.03 -21.52 23.99
CA ASP A 149 -10.26 -22.95 23.75
C ASP A 149 -9.06 -23.63 23.05
N LEU A 150 -8.19 -22.85 22.38
CA LEU A 150 -7.12 -23.39 21.53
C LEU A 150 -6.14 -24.29 22.29
N ALA A 151 -5.71 -23.91 23.49
CA ALA A 151 -4.75 -24.68 24.26
C ALA A 151 -5.23 -26.13 24.54
N ALA A 152 -6.55 -26.33 24.68
CA ALA A 152 -7.14 -27.64 24.88
C ALA A 152 -7.39 -28.41 23.57
N ALA A 153 -7.41 -27.72 22.43
CA ALA A 153 -7.70 -28.26 21.10
C ALA A 153 -6.44 -28.50 20.25
N GLY A 154 -5.25 -28.52 20.86
CA GLY A 154 -3.99 -28.63 20.12
C GLY A 154 -3.90 -29.80 19.14
N ASP A 155 -4.45 -30.96 19.52
CA ASP A 155 -4.47 -32.13 18.64
C ASP A 155 -5.32 -31.94 17.38
N ASP A 156 -6.38 -31.11 17.45
CA ASP A 156 -7.29 -30.86 16.35
C ASP A 156 -6.66 -29.94 15.28
N PHE A 157 -5.69 -29.10 15.65
CA PHE A 157 -5.01 -28.13 14.79
C PHE A 157 -3.53 -28.45 14.54
N GLY A 158 -3.04 -29.62 15.05
CA GLY A 158 -1.65 -29.99 14.98
C GLY A 158 -0.73 -29.10 15.80
N GLY A 159 -1.26 -28.32 16.75
CA GLY A 159 -0.51 -27.42 17.63
C GLY A 159 0.24 -26.33 16.88
N ARG A 160 -0.36 -25.74 15.86
CA ARG A 160 0.28 -24.70 15.04
C ARG A 160 -0.64 -23.53 14.72
N ILE A 161 -0.06 -22.36 14.63
CA ILE A 161 -0.67 -21.13 14.12
C ILE A 161 0.12 -20.70 12.88
N VAL A 162 -0.54 -20.45 11.77
CA VAL A 162 0.09 -19.97 10.55
C VAL A 162 -0.09 -18.45 10.49
N GLY A 163 1.05 -17.75 10.54
CA GLY A 163 1.10 -16.29 10.56
C GLY A 163 1.66 -15.70 9.26
N ILE A 164 1.72 -14.39 9.25
CA ILE A 164 2.20 -13.56 8.14
C ILE A 164 3.67 -13.13 8.36
N GLU A 165 4.10 -12.04 7.74
CA GLU A 165 5.48 -11.54 7.77
C GLU A 165 5.99 -11.26 9.19
N PRO A 166 7.26 -11.56 9.50
CA PRO A 166 7.85 -11.27 10.81
C PRO A 166 7.83 -9.79 11.23
N GLY A 167 7.80 -8.87 10.25
CA GLY A 167 7.76 -7.42 10.50
C GLY A 167 6.36 -6.86 10.72
N ALA A 168 5.31 -7.66 10.53
CA ALA A 168 3.93 -7.20 10.72
C ALA A 168 3.60 -7.01 12.22
N GLY A 169 2.85 -5.96 12.55
CA GLY A 169 2.35 -5.72 13.90
C GLY A 169 1.47 -6.85 14.42
N LEU A 170 0.63 -7.44 13.56
CA LEU A 170 -0.15 -8.63 13.89
C LEU A 170 0.71 -9.83 14.31
N THR A 171 1.86 -10.04 13.65
CA THR A 171 2.83 -11.09 14.04
C THR A 171 3.41 -10.80 15.42
N ALA A 172 3.81 -9.55 15.69
CA ALA A 172 4.32 -9.14 16.99
C ALA A 172 3.23 -9.30 18.08
N THR A 173 2.02 -8.82 17.84
CA THR A 173 0.87 -8.95 18.77
C THR A 173 0.54 -10.41 19.06
N THR A 174 0.55 -11.27 18.04
CA THR A 174 0.31 -12.70 18.21
C THR A 174 1.40 -13.33 19.10
N GLN A 175 2.66 -13.03 18.82
CA GLN A 175 3.79 -13.58 19.55
C GLN A 175 3.88 -13.10 21.01
N ASP A 176 3.68 -11.80 21.22
CA ASP A 176 3.98 -11.13 22.49
C ASP A 176 2.76 -11.06 23.42
N ALA A 177 1.54 -11.11 22.88
CA ALA A 177 0.31 -11.03 23.67
C ALA A 177 -0.58 -12.27 23.56
N VAL A 178 -0.96 -12.72 22.37
CA VAL A 178 -1.91 -13.84 22.22
C VAL A 178 -1.33 -15.14 22.76
N ILE A 179 -0.16 -15.56 22.27
CA ILE A 179 0.47 -16.84 22.63
C ILE A 179 0.64 -16.98 24.15
N PRO A 180 1.28 -16.03 24.86
CA PRO A 180 1.48 -16.18 26.31
C PRO A 180 0.18 -16.05 27.12
N THR A 181 -0.79 -15.24 26.66
CA THR A 181 -2.04 -15.04 27.41
C THR A 181 -2.93 -16.30 27.37
N TYR A 182 -2.96 -16.99 26.23
CA TYR A 182 -3.81 -18.16 26.04
C TYR A 182 -3.07 -19.50 26.25
N GLY A 183 -1.82 -19.46 26.71
CA GLY A 183 -1.04 -20.67 27.03
C GLY A 183 -0.71 -21.51 25.80
N LEU A 184 -0.34 -20.84 24.71
CA LEU A 184 -0.03 -21.45 23.41
C LEU A 184 1.49 -21.55 23.16
N GLU A 185 2.35 -21.43 24.20
CA GLU A 185 3.81 -21.43 24.07
C GLU A 185 4.37 -22.78 23.57
N ASP A 186 3.60 -23.85 23.70
CA ASP A 186 3.94 -25.16 23.15
C ASP A 186 3.50 -25.34 21.69
N TRP A 187 2.77 -24.35 21.13
CA TRP A 187 2.36 -24.35 19.72
C TRP A 187 3.47 -23.78 18.83
N GLU A 188 3.55 -24.28 17.60
CA GLU A 188 4.43 -23.72 16.58
C GLU A 188 3.77 -22.50 15.94
N PHE A 189 4.35 -21.32 16.12
CA PHE A 189 3.95 -20.12 15.38
C PHE A 189 4.80 -19.99 14.13
N ILE A 190 4.21 -20.29 12.97
CA ILE A 190 4.87 -20.28 11.66
C ILE A 190 4.69 -18.89 11.05
N THR A 191 5.77 -18.12 10.95
CA THR A 191 5.78 -16.83 10.26
C THR A 191 6.36 -16.98 8.87
N SER A 192 5.72 -16.37 7.87
CA SER A 192 6.09 -16.52 6.47
C SER A 192 5.79 -15.24 5.68
N SER A 193 4.82 -15.29 4.78
CA SER A 193 4.25 -14.14 4.08
C SER A 193 2.74 -14.29 4.00
N THR A 194 2.02 -13.20 3.85
CA THR A 194 0.56 -13.23 3.69
C THR A 194 0.11 -14.16 2.55
N PRO A 195 0.68 -14.11 1.33
CA PRO A 195 0.31 -15.06 0.28
C PRO A 195 0.58 -16.53 0.64
N ALA A 196 1.64 -16.81 1.43
CA ALA A 196 1.94 -18.18 1.86
C ALA A 196 0.94 -18.65 2.93
N MET A 197 0.56 -17.80 3.88
CA MET A 197 -0.48 -18.08 4.87
C MET A 197 -1.83 -18.37 4.18
N LEU A 198 -2.24 -17.53 3.23
CA LEU A 198 -3.48 -17.71 2.45
C LEU A 198 -3.47 -19.00 1.62
N SER A 199 -2.32 -19.38 1.06
CA SER A 199 -2.16 -20.64 0.34
C SER A 199 -2.28 -21.86 1.26
N GLU A 200 -1.78 -21.78 2.50
CA GLU A 200 -1.97 -22.84 3.51
C GLU A 200 -3.42 -22.92 3.94
N LEU A 201 -4.08 -21.77 4.14
CA LEU A 201 -5.50 -21.69 4.46
C LEU A 201 -6.36 -22.39 3.38
N ASP A 202 -6.19 -22.00 2.12
CA ASP A 202 -6.90 -22.62 0.99
C ASP A 202 -6.67 -24.14 0.93
N THR A 203 -5.42 -24.57 1.10
CA THR A 203 -5.07 -26.00 1.09
C THR A 203 -5.74 -26.77 2.22
N ALA A 204 -5.74 -26.24 3.44
CA ALA A 204 -6.35 -26.86 4.60
C ALA A 204 -7.88 -26.98 4.42
N LEU A 205 -8.52 -25.90 3.98
CA LEU A 205 -9.96 -25.88 3.69
C LEU A 205 -10.33 -26.90 2.58
N ALA A 206 -9.58 -26.97 1.51
CA ALA A 206 -9.78 -27.91 0.42
C ALA A 206 -9.66 -29.39 0.87
N ASN A 207 -8.81 -29.65 1.86
CA ASN A 207 -8.61 -30.98 2.44
C ASN A 207 -9.61 -31.30 3.57
N GLY A 208 -10.39 -30.33 4.06
CA GLY A 208 -11.23 -30.48 5.25
C GLY A 208 -10.42 -30.62 6.54
N GLU A 209 -9.26 -29.97 6.61
CA GLU A 209 -8.37 -29.94 7.76
C GLU A 209 -8.59 -28.66 8.58
N ASN A 210 -8.49 -28.76 9.90
CA ASN A 210 -8.55 -27.58 10.74
C ASN A 210 -7.24 -26.77 10.64
N ILE A 211 -7.38 -25.45 10.64
CA ILE A 211 -6.26 -24.52 10.59
C ILE A 211 -6.52 -23.29 11.47
N VAL A 212 -5.47 -22.74 12.06
CA VAL A 212 -5.48 -21.43 12.73
C VAL A 212 -4.57 -20.51 11.96
N VAL A 213 -5.11 -19.36 11.54
CA VAL A 213 -4.34 -18.33 10.82
C VAL A 213 -4.46 -16.98 11.50
N THR A 214 -3.42 -16.14 11.39
CA THR A 214 -3.53 -14.72 11.68
C THR A 214 -4.11 -14.00 10.47
N LEU A 215 -5.11 -13.15 10.68
CA LEU A 215 -5.80 -12.42 9.62
C LEU A 215 -6.26 -11.06 10.18
N TRP A 216 -6.92 -10.26 9.37
CA TRP A 216 -7.44 -8.96 9.77
C TRP A 216 -8.71 -8.60 9.00
N GLU A 217 -9.47 -7.66 9.50
CA GLU A 217 -10.59 -7.05 8.80
C GLU A 217 -10.33 -5.55 8.63
N PRO A 218 -10.54 -5.00 7.43
CA PRO A 218 -11.12 -5.61 6.22
C PRO A 218 -10.11 -6.51 5.47
N HIS A 219 -10.58 -7.60 4.85
CA HIS A 219 -9.79 -8.48 3.98
C HIS A 219 -10.72 -9.37 3.14
N TRP A 220 -10.47 -9.48 1.84
CA TRP A 220 -11.26 -10.26 0.88
C TRP A 220 -11.46 -11.74 1.27
N ALA A 221 -10.54 -12.32 2.02
CA ALA A 221 -10.58 -13.73 2.42
C ALA A 221 -11.88 -14.12 3.14
N TYR A 222 -12.50 -13.19 3.87
CA TYR A 222 -13.81 -13.45 4.53
C TYR A 222 -14.96 -13.63 3.55
N GLY A 223 -14.84 -13.09 2.35
CA GLY A 223 -15.80 -13.31 1.27
C GLY A 223 -15.53 -14.57 0.45
N ALA A 224 -14.27 -15.02 0.40
CA ALA A 224 -13.82 -16.13 -0.44
C ALA A 224 -13.77 -17.47 0.29
N PHE A 225 -13.46 -17.48 1.59
CA PHE A 225 -13.27 -18.68 2.40
C PHE A 225 -14.35 -18.83 3.46
N ASP A 226 -14.70 -20.08 3.78
CA ASP A 226 -15.63 -20.39 4.87
C ASP A 226 -14.83 -20.47 6.20
N ILE A 227 -14.58 -19.29 6.78
CA ILE A 227 -13.80 -19.07 7.98
C ILE A 227 -14.59 -18.29 9.03
N LYS A 228 -14.12 -18.34 10.27
CA LYS A 228 -14.66 -17.54 11.38
C LYS A 228 -13.52 -17.02 12.25
N ASN A 229 -13.70 -15.83 12.83
CA ASN A 229 -12.81 -15.29 13.86
C ASN A 229 -13.06 -16.00 15.18
N LEU A 230 -11.99 -16.21 15.94
CA LEU A 230 -12.07 -16.63 17.33
C LEU A 230 -12.32 -15.42 18.24
N GLU A 231 -13.21 -15.58 19.22
CA GLU A 231 -13.40 -14.57 20.26
C GLU A 231 -12.09 -14.38 21.05
N ASP A 232 -11.77 -13.14 21.34
CA ASP A 232 -10.62 -12.74 22.17
C ASP A 232 -11.10 -12.16 23.53
N PRO A 233 -11.45 -13.00 24.50
CA PRO A 233 -12.01 -12.51 25.77
C PRO A 233 -11.03 -11.72 26.65
N GLU A 234 -9.73 -11.85 26.42
CA GLU A 234 -8.69 -11.11 27.15
C GLU A 234 -8.24 -9.82 26.41
N GLY A 235 -8.75 -9.57 25.18
CA GLY A 235 -8.50 -8.37 24.40
C GLY A 235 -7.04 -8.23 23.94
N THR A 236 -6.38 -9.36 23.66
CA THR A 236 -4.96 -9.39 23.27
C THR A 236 -4.69 -8.85 21.88
N LEU A 237 -5.70 -8.88 20.99
CA LEU A 237 -5.65 -8.33 19.64
C LEU A 237 -6.00 -6.83 19.57
N GLY A 238 -6.35 -6.23 20.73
CA GLY A 238 -6.74 -4.83 20.80
C GLY A 238 -8.21 -4.58 20.48
N GLU A 239 -8.55 -3.30 20.33
CA GLU A 239 -9.86 -2.84 19.86
C GLU A 239 -9.76 -2.46 18.39
N ALA A 240 -10.87 -1.98 17.80
CA ALA A 240 -10.87 -1.49 16.43
C ALA A 240 -9.85 -0.34 16.23
N GLU A 241 -9.16 -0.39 15.09
CA GLU A 241 -8.14 0.58 14.71
C GLU A 241 -8.60 1.42 13.52
N SER A 242 -7.91 2.54 13.32
CA SER A 242 -8.03 3.33 12.10
C SER A 242 -6.89 2.98 11.14
N ILE A 243 -7.20 2.97 9.84
CA ILE A 243 -6.18 2.94 8.80
C ILE A 243 -5.94 4.37 8.34
N VAL A 244 -4.68 4.80 8.39
CA VAL A 244 -4.26 6.19 8.27
C VAL A 244 -3.26 6.33 7.13
N THR A 245 -3.38 7.39 6.35
CA THR A 245 -2.39 7.77 5.36
C THR A 245 -1.29 8.60 6.01
N TYR A 246 -0.05 8.21 5.80
CA TYR A 246 1.14 8.97 6.19
C TYR A 246 1.96 9.36 4.97
N ALA A 247 2.67 10.48 5.09
CA ALA A 247 3.59 10.96 4.07
C ALA A 247 4.95 11.33 4.68
N ARG A 248 5.97 11.50 3.84
CA ARG A 248 7.25 12.07 4.25
C ARG A 248 7.08 13.48 4.77
N SER A 249 7.98 13.89 5.65
CA SER A 249 7.99 15.27 6.14
C SER A 249 8.11 16.29 5.01
N GLY A 250 7.26 17.31 5.01
CA GLY A 250 7.20 18.37 4.01
C GLY A 250 6.37 18.04 2.76
N PHE A 251 5.76 16.86 2.69
CA PHE A 251 4.92 16.47 1.57
C PHE A 251 3.76 17.46 1.33
N SER A 252 3.08 17.87 2.40
CA SER A 252 1.97 18.84 2.31
C SER A 252 2.41 20.24 1.82
N GLU A 253 3.68 20.61 2.01
CA GLU A 253 4.23 21.87 1.47
C GLU A 253 4.60 21.72 -0.02
N ASP A 254 5.16 20.56 -0.42
CA ASP A 254 5.63 20.29 -1.77
C ASP A 254 4.47 19.95 -2.72
N HIS A 255 3.47 19.19 -2.23
CA HIS A 255 2.34 18.63 -3.00
C HIS A 255 0.99 18.94 -2.34
N ALA A 256 0.72 20.22 -2.08
CA ALA A 256 -0.44 20.68 -1.29
C ALA A 256 -1.78 20.12 -1.80
N GLN A 257 -1.94 19.98 -3.12
CA GLN A 257 -3.18 19.47 -3.70
C GLN A 257 -3.35 17.96 -3.45
N ALA A 258 -2.31 17.16 -3.66
CA ALA A 258 -2.35 15.72 -3.37
C ALA A 258 -2.55 15.48 -1.88
N ALA A 259 -1.89 16.26 -1.02
CA ALA A 259 -2.05 16.18 0.43
C ALA A 259 -3.50 16.51 0.87
N GLU A 260 -4.15 17.50 0.25
CA GLU A 260 -5.55 17.82 0.51
C GLU A 260 -6.48 16.65 0.13
N TRP A 261 -6.29 16.05 -1.04
CA TRP A 261 -7.08 14.92 -1.51
C TRP A 261 -6.90 13.69 -0.59
N LEU A 262 -5.64 13.33 -0.30
CA LEU A 262 -5.31 12.20 0.59
C LEU A 262 -5.84 12.42 2.02
N SER A 263 -5.83 13.67 2.51
CA SER A 263 -6.35 13.99 3.86
C SER A 263 -7.88 13.90 3.95
N ASN A 264 -8.57 14.08 2.83
CA ASN A 264 -10.03 13.95 2.76
C ASN A 264 -10.50 12.56 2.33
N PHE A 265 -9.58 11.66 2.04
CA PHE A 265 -9.88 10.29 1.63
C PHE A 265 -10.67 9.55 2.71
N THR A 266 -11.77 8.93 2.32
CA THR A 266 -12.52 7.97 3.14
C THR A 266 -13.10 6.90 2.24
N MET A 267 -13.01 5.65 2.65
CA MET A 267 -13.51 4.50 1.91
C MET A 267 -14.26 3.58 2.85
N ASP A 268 -15.46 3.15 2.47
CA ASP A 268 -16.18 2.17 3.26
C ASP A 268 -15.75 0.73 2.91
N ALA A 269 -16.08 -0.21 3.79
CA ALA A 269 -15.69 -1.61 3.63
C ALA A 269 -16.28 -2.26 2.37
N GLU A 270 -17.46 -1.84 1.89
CA GLU A 270 -18.10 -2.41 0.70
C GLU A 270 -17.30 -2.06 -0.55
N LEU A 271 -16.87 -0.79 -0.67
CA LEU A 271 -16.03 -0.33 -1.78
C LEU A 271 -14.65 -1.01 -1.77
N LEU A 272 -14.03 -1.11 -0.57
CA LEU A 272 -12.73 -1.75 -0.43
C LEU A 272 -12.79 -3.24 -0.81
N TYR A 273 -13.73 -3.99 -0.24
CA TYR A 273 -13.90 -5.41 -0.57
C TYR A 273 -14.19 -5.64 -2.05
N ASP A 274 -14.97 -4.75 -2.70
CA ASP A 274 -15.24 -4.88 -4.13
C ASP A 274 -13.96 -4.71 -4.95
N LEU A 275 -13.11 -3.74 -4.63
CA LEU A 275 -11.83 -3.52 -5.31
C LEU A 275 -10.85 -4.68 -5.04
N GLU A 276 -10.65 -5.08 -3.79
CA GLU A 276 -9.78 -6.20 -3.41
C GLU A 276 -10.19 -7.49 -4.14
N ASN A 277 -11.49 -7.83 -4.16
CA ASN A 277 -11.99 -9.03 -4.84
C ASN A 277 -11.73 -9.01 -6.35
N GLN A 278 -11.81 -7.83 -6.99
CA GLN A 278 -11.51 -7.71 -8.42
C GLN A 278 -10.01 -7.86 -8.69
N LEU A 279 -9.16 -7.29 -7.82
CA LEU A 279 -7.70 -7.43 -7.91
C LEU A 279 -7.25 -8.87 -7.66
N GLN A 280 -7.84 -9.57 -6.69
CA GLN A 280 -7.55 -10.98 -6.42
C GLN A 280 -7.89 -11.91 -7.59
N GLY A 281 -8.88 -11.56 -8.39
CA GLY A 281 -9.27 -12.32 -9.59
C GLY A 281 -8.38 -12.07 -10.81
N ALA A 282 -7.41 -11.16 -10.73
CA ALA A 282 -6.61 -10.69 -11.86
C ALA A 282 -5.13 -11.06 -11.75
N ASP A 283 -4.47 -11.19 -12.89
CA ASP A 283 -3.00 -11.22 -12.92
C ASP A 283 -2.45 -9.80 -12.68
N SER A 284 -1.29 -9.68 -12.04
CA SER A 284 -0.69 -8.36 -11.71
C SER A 284 -0.46 -7.45 -12.94
N GLY A 285 -0.32 -8.01 -14.11
CA GLY A 285 -0.22 -7.24 -15.36
C GLY A 285 -1.53 -6.61 -15.83
N ASP A 286 -2.66 -6.96 -15.21
CA ASP A 286 -4.00 -6.47 -15.56
C ASP A 286 -4.55 -5.48 -14.51
N TYR A 287 -3.81 -5.20 -13.42
CA TYR A 287 -4.26 -4.34 -12.32
C TYR A 287 -4.69 -2.94 -12.77
N GLU A 288 -3.92 -2.29 -13.63
CA GLU A 288 -4.27 -1.00 -14.20
C GLU A 288 -5.66 -1.02 -14.87
N SER A 289 -5.95 -2.07 -15.66
CA SER A 289 -7.25 -2.23 -16.31
C SER A 289 -8.38 -2.50 -15.32
N VAL A 290 -8.11 -3.30 -14.27
CA VAL A 290 -9.10 -3.60 -13.22
C VAL A 290 -9.46 -2.34 -12.45
N VAL A 291 -8.48 -1.56 -12.04
CA VAL A 291 -8.69 -0.30 -11.31
C VAL A 291 -9.42 0.72 -12.19
N ALA A 292 -9.06 0.85 -13.47
CA ALA A 292 -9.76 1.75 -14.40
C ALA A 292 -11.23 1.36 -14.58
N ASP A 293 -11.56 0.07 -14.72
CA ASP A 293 -12.93 -0.41 -14.81
C ASP A 293 -13.70 -0.19 -13.50
N TRP A 294 -13.04 -0.39 -12.35
CA TRP A 294 -13.61 -0.14 -11.03
C TRP A 294 -13.89 1.36 -10.80
N ILE A 295 -12.95 2.24 -11.14
CA ILE A 295 -13.12 3.71 -11.11
C ILE A 295 -14.32 4.12 -11.96
N ALA A 296 -14.43 3.61 -13.19
CA ALA A 296 -15.54 3.92 -14.08
C ALA A 296 -16.90 3.49 -13.49
N ALA A 297 -16.94 2.41 -12.72
CA ALA A 297 -18.15 1.94 -12.03
C ALA A 297 -18.49 2.81 -10.80
N ASN A 298 -17.50 3.46 -10.17
CA ASN A 298 -17.61 4.25 -8.94
C ASN A 298 -17.29 5.74 -9.17
N GLN A 299 -17.40 6.24 -10.39
CA GLN A 299 -16.93 7.57 -10.83
C GLN A 299 -17.40 8.72 -9.94
N GLU A 300 -18.67 8.74 -9.52
CA GLU A 300 -19.23 9.83 -8.69
C GLU A 300 -18.50 9.91 -7.32
N TRP A 301 -18.15 8.76 -6.75
CA TRP A 301 -17.40 8.72 -5.49
C TRP A 301 -15.94 9.13 -5.74
N VAL A 302 -15.29 8.63 -6.80
CA VAL A 302 -13.91 9.00 -7.16
C VAL A 302 -13.79 10.50 -7.42
N ASP A 303 -14.71 11.09 -8.21
CA ASP A 303 -14.74 12.53 -8.47
C ASP A 303 -14.86 13.36 -7.18
N SER A 304 -15.49 12.82 -6.15
CA SER A 304 -15.63 13.50 -4.85
C SER A 304 -14.34 13.56 -4.05
N LEU A 305 -13.35 12.70 -4.34
CA LEU A 305 -12.06 12.66 -3.64
C LEU A 305 -11.14 13.83 -4.06
N THR A 306 -11.33 14.34 -5.28
CA THR A 306 -10.51 15.41 -5.88
C THR A 306 -11.26 16.73 -6.07
N ALA A 307 -12.47 16.88 -5.50
CA ALA A 307 -13.39 18.02 -5.69
C ALA A 307 -13.02 19.25 -4.85
#